data_d3db066e076583cd0b401bf43936fcb6
#
_entry.id   d3db066e076583cd0b401bf43936fcb6
#
_cell.length_a   1.000
_cell.length_b   1.000
_cell.length_c   1.000
_cell.angle_alpha   90.00
_cell.angle_beta   90.00
_cell.angle_gamma   90.00
#
_symmetry.space_group_name_H-M   'P 1'
#
loop_
_entity.id
_entity.type
_entity.pdbx_description
1 polymer ?
#
loop_
_entity_poly.entity_id
_entity_poly.type
_entity_poly.pdbx_seq_one_letter_code
_entity_poly.pdbx_strand_id
1 'polypeptide(L)' 'MKAKKYNEMSSVELGKELTKLKSQLLNLRFQHAAGQLTNNSALKNCKRDIARVNTILRQRELNLIDEATAK' A
#
# COMPACT_ATOMS: atom_id res chain seq x y z
N MET A 1 -6.49 -12.08 0.08
CA MET A 1 -5.54 -12.59 -0.83
C MET A 1 -4.34 -11.66 -0.96
N LYS A 2 -4.58 -10.43 -1.07
CA LYS A 2 -3.50 -9.49 -1.33
C LYS A 2 -2.63 -9.26 -0.10
N ALA A 3 -3.21 -9.30 1.08
CA ALA A 3 -2.45 -9.13 2.31
C ALA A 3 -1.39 -10.22 2.49
N LYS A 4 -1.74 -11.45 2.13
CA LYS A 4 -0.79 -12.56 2.22
C LYS A 4 0.39 -12.34 1.28
N LYS A 5 0.12 -11.87 0.07
CA LYS A 5 1.15 -11.56 -0.91
C LYS A 5 2.12 -10.52 -0.36
N TYR A 6 1.59 -9.46 0.22
CA TYR A 6 2.41 -8.39 0.77
C TYR A 6 3.21 -8.84 1.97
N ASN A 7 2.68 -9.73 2.78
CA ASN A 7 3.39 -10.26 3.93
C ASN A 7 4.65 -11.05 3.54
N GLU A 8 4.65 -11.63 2.36
CA GLU A 8 5.79 -12.40 1.87
C GLU A 8 6.87 -11.54 1.25
N MET A 9 6.58 -10.26 0.98
CA MET A 9 7.53 -9.36 0.35
C MET A 9 8.51 -8.79 1.38
N SER A 10 9.73 -8.51 0.90
CA SER A 10 10.70 -7.81 1.74
C SER A 10 10.28 -6.36 1.94
N SER A 11 10.88 -5.70 2.93
CA SER A 11 10.56 -4.29 3.20
C SER A 11 10.92 -3.40 2.02
N VAL A 12 12.02 -3.70 1.32
CA VAL A 12 12.41 -2.94 0.13
C VAL A 12 11.37 -3.11 -0.98
N GLU A 13 10.91 -4.34 -1.19
CA GLU A 13 9.89 -4.61 -2.19
C GLU A 13 8.57 -3.92 -1.85
N LEU A 14 8.20 -3.93 -0.57
CA LEU A 14 6.99 -3.26 -0.11
C LEU A 14 7.08 -1.75 -0.35
N GLY A 15 8.24 -1.16 -0.12
CA GLY A 15 8.45 0.25 -0.40
C GLY A 15 8.26 0.59 -1.86
N LYS A 16 8.80 -0.24 -2.74
CA LYS A 16 8.63 -0.06 -4.19
C LYS A 16 7.18 -0.22 -4.59
N GLU A 17 6.51 -1.22 -4.05
CA GLU A 17 5.11 -1.46 -4.33
C GLU A 17 4.25 -0.29 -3.86
N LEU A 18 4.56 0.28 -2.71
CA LEU A 18 3.86 1.44 -2.18
C LEU A 18 3.99 2.63 -3.12
N THR A 19 5.18 2.90 -3.61
CA THR A 19 5.41 3.99 -4.57
C THR A 19 4.59 3.78 -5.84
N LYS A 20 4.59 2.55 -6.33
CA LYS A 20 3.83 2.18 -7.52
C LYS A 20 2.33 2.39 -7.31
N LEU A 21 1.82 1.95 -6.15
CA LEU A 21 0.40 2.09 -5.83
C LEU A 21 0.01 3.56 -5.68
N LYS A 22 0.87 4.37 -5.09
CA LYS A 22 0.59 5.81 -4.97
C LYS A 22 0.52 6.49 -6.34
N SER A 23 1.39 6.10 -7.27
CA SER A 23 1.34 6.61 -8.64
C SER A 23 0.06 6.20 -9.34
N GLN A 24 -0.36 4.95 -9.14
CA GLN A 24 -1.62 4.47 -9.71
C GLN A 24 -2.81 5.23 -9.14
N LEU A 25 -2.78 5.49 -7.83
CA LEU A 25 -3.86 6.24 -7.19
C LEU A 25 -3.97 7.65 -7.76
N LEU A 26 -2.83 8.31 -7.95
CA LEU A 26 -2.81 9.64 -8.52
C LEU A 26 -3.42 9.64 -9.92
N ASN A 27 -3.03 8.67 -10.74
CA ASN A 27 -3.58 8.50 -12.07
C ASN A 27 -5.09 8.30 -12.05
N LEU A 28 -5.57 7.44 -11.16
CA LEU A 28 -7.01 7.17 -11.05
C LEU A 28 -7.76 8.42 -10.59
N ARG A 29 -7.17 9.21 -9.71
CA ARG A 29 -7.80 10.46 -9.28
C ARG A 29 -7.91 11.45 -10.42
N PHE A 30 -6.88 11.55 -11.26
CA PHE A 30 -6.94 12.41 -12.43
C PHE A 30 -8.03 11.97 -13.39
N GLN A 31 -8.13 10.67 -13.64
CA GLN A 31 -9.17 10.13 -14.51
C GLN A 31 -10.56 10.42 -13.96
N HIS A 32 -10.72 10.29 -12.65
CA HIS A 32 -11.98 10.56 -12.00
C HIS A 32 -12.36 12.03 -12.12
N ALA A 33 -11.40 12.92 -11.87
CA ALA A 33 -11.63 14.36 -11.97
C ALA A 33 -11.96 14.79 -13.39
N ALA A 34 -11.40 14.10 -14.37
CA ALA A 34 -11.67 14.38 -15.80
C ALA A 34 -12.97 13.72 -16.29
N GLY A 35 -13.65 12.98 -15.42
CA GLY A 35 -14.89 12.29 -15.81
C GLY A 35 -14.66 11.06 -16.66
N GLN A 36 -13.42 10.59 -16.77
CA GLN A 36 -13.07 9.44 -17.59
C GLN A 36 -13.14 8.12 -16.85
N LEU A 37 -13.07 8.16 -15.53
CA LEU A 37 -13.10 6.94 -14.73
C LEU A 37 -14.53 6.47 -14.54
N THR A 38 -14.85 5.31 -15.10
CA THR A 38 -16.18 4.73 -15.02
C THR A 38 -16.31 3.74 -13.88
N ASN A 39 -15.20 3.25 -13.33
CA ASN A 39 -15.20 2.22 -12.31
C ASN A 39 -14.55 2.74 -11.03
N ASN A 40 -15.40 3.10 -10.07
CA ASN A 40 -14.91 3.58 -8.77
C ASN A 40 -14.27 2.48 -7.94
N SER A 41 -14.54 1.22 -8.26
CA SER A 41 -13.94 0.10 -7.53
C SER A 41 -12.43 0.09 -7.66
N ALA A 42 -11.90 0.47 -8.81
CA ALA A 42 -10.46 0.53 -9.02
C ALA A 42 -9.82 1.51 -8.04
N LEU A 43 -10.43 2.66 -7.83
CA LEU A 43 -9.95 3.68 -6.91
C LEU A 43 -9.96 3.16 -5.47
N LYS A 44 -11.07 2.54 -5.07
CA LYS A 44 -11.20 1.97 -3.73
C LYS A 44 -10.18 0.86 -3.49
N ASN A 45 -10.01 -0.03 -4.47
CA ASN A 45 -9.08 -1.13 -4.35
C ASN A 45 -7.64 -0.64 -4.22
N CYS A 46 -7.28 0.38 -4.98
CA CYS A 46 -5.95 0.97 -4.90
C CYS A 46 -5.69 1.55 -3.51
N LYS A 47 -6.67 2.27 -2.96
CA LYS A 47 -6.57 2.83 -1.61
C LYS A 47 -6.40 1.74 -0.57
N ARG A 48 -7.14 0.64 -0.70
CA ARG A 48 -7.05 -0.49 0.23
C ARG A 48 -5.67 -1.13 0.17
N ASP A 49 -5.14 -1.31 -1.03
CA ASP A 49 -3.82 -1.91 -1.19
C ASP A 49 -2.74 -1.03 -0.57
N ILE A 50 -2.82 0.28 -0.76
CA ILE A 50 -1.90 1.22 -0.13
C ILE A 50 -1.98 1.10 1.39
N ALA A 51 -3.20 1.04 1.92
CA ALA A 51 -3.38 0.91 3.36
C ALA A 51 -2.79 -0.39 3.90
N ARG A 52 -2.94 -1.48 3.16
CA ARG A 52 -2.38 -2.78 3.56
C ARG A 52 -0.87 -2.74 3.59
N VAL A 53 -0.25 -2.19 2.55
CA VAL A 53 1.21 -2.10 2.49
C VAL A 53 1.72 -1.21 3.61
N ASN A 54 1.09 -0.08 3.83
CA ASN A 54 1.46 0.83 4.93
C ASN A 54 1.35 0.14 6.28
N THR A 55 0.28 -0.62 6.49
CA THR A 55 0.06 -1.33 7.75
C THR A 55 1.17 -2.35 7.99
N ILE A 56 1.52 -3.11 6.97
CA ILE A 56 2.57 -4.12 7.08
C ILE A 56 3.91 -3.48 7.38
N LEU A 57 4.25 -2.41 6.68
CA LEU A 57 5.49 -1.70 6.91
C LEU A 57 5.55 -1.14 8.33
N ARG A 58 4.45 -0.57 8.78
CA ARG A 58 4.37 -0.03 10.13
C ARG A 58 4.53 -1.12 11.19
N GLN A 59 3.90 -2.27 10.97
CA GLN A 59 4.03 -3.40 11.88
C GLN A 59 5.47 -3.87 11.97
N ARG A 60 6.17 -3.89 10.85
CA ARG A 60 7.58 -4.28 10.83
C ARG A 60 8.46 -3.30 11.58
N GLU A 61 8.19 -2.01 11.44
CA GLU A 61 8.89 -0.98 12.18
C GLU A 61 8.67 -1.13 13.68
N LEU A 62 7.41 -1.34 14.08
CA LEU A 62 7.06 -1.51 15.48
C LEU A 62 7.71 -2.76 16.07
N ASN A 63 7.74 -3.84 15.31
CA ASN A 63 8.38 -5.07 15.76
C ASN A 63 9.87 -4.88 15.97
N LEU A 64 10.52 -4.13 15.09
CA LEU A 64 11.93 -3.82 15.25
C LEU A 64 12.18 -2.98 16.49
N ILE A 65 11.32 -1.99 16.71
CA ILE A 65 11.42 -1.13 17.89
C ILE A 65 11.19 -1.96 19.15
N ASP A 66 10.18 -2.82 19.13
CA ASP A 66 9.85 -3.69 20.25
C ASP A 66 11.03 -4.63 20.56
N GLU A 67 11.62 -5.22 19.55
CA GLU A 67 12.77 -6.09 19.72
C GLU A 67 13.94 -5.33 20.34
N ALA A 68 14.19 -4.14 19.86
CA ALA A 68 15.28 -3.31 20.39
C ALA A 68 14.99 -2.88 21.81
N THR A 69 13.73 -2.60 22.13
CA THR A 69 13.32 -2.16 23.46
C THR A 69 13.27 -3.32 24.46
N ALA A 70 12.87 -4.49 23.99
CA ALA A 70 12.76 -5.65 24.85
C ALA A 70 14.11 -6.13 25.39
N LYS A 71 15.17 -5.72 24.77
CA LYS A 71 16.50 -6.07 25.21
C LYS A 71 17.07 -5.02 26.13
#